data_06e1e955aa1caf28f357847b61cd0013
#
_entry.id   06e1e955aa1caf28f357847b61cd0013
#
_cell.length_a   1.000
_cell.length_b   1.000
_cell.length_c   1.000
_cell.angle_alpha   90.00
_cell.angle_beta   90.00
_cell.angle_gamma   90.00
#
_symmetry.space_group_name_H-M   'P 1'
#
loop_
_entity.id
_entity.type
_entity.pdbx_description
1 polymer ?
#
loop_
_entity_poly.entity_id
_entity_poly.type
_entity_poly.pdbx_seq_one_letter_code
_entity_poly.pdbx_strand_id
1 'polypeptide(L)'
;MNLNDINKAYAADSRSKPMPVLFLGHGSPMNAIEDNEFTRNFRDFGKRIERPKAILCISAHWETRGTHVTAMEHPPTIHDFGGFPRALYEVEYPAPGSPALAEDTRNQIKGAEVALSNQWGLDHGAWSVIRHMYPEADIPVVQMSLDHTKGSRYHYELGKELNALRTRGVLIIGSGNLVHNLRMVAWDRLDTPGSGFDWAEEARSTMNQWLQQGNHEALINYDKQDARFRLAIPTPEHFLPLLYVLGMRGKQEELELFNDKTIGGSLSMTSVFIHHP
;
A
#
# COMPACT_ATOMS: atom_id res chain seq x y z
N MET A 1 14.57 -18.70 13.03
CA MET A 1 14.43 -19.27 11.66
C MET A 1 15.50 -18.59 10.83
N ASN A 2 16.38 -19.34 10.13
CA ASN A 2 17.43 -18.70 9.35
C ASN A 2 16.88 -18.30 7.94
N LEU A 3 17.57 -17.38 7.25
CA LEU A 3 17.16 -16.86 5.94
C LEU A 3 17.01 -17.95 4.87
N ASN A 4 17.81 -19.02 4.94
CA ASN A 4 17.67 -20.16 4.04
C ASN A 4 16.35 -20.92 4.27
N ASP A 5 15.89 -21.01 5.52
CA ASP A 5 14.62 -21.65 5.85
C ASP A 5 13.43 -20.78 5.39
N ILE A 6 13.55 -19.45 5.51
CA ILE A 6 12.57 -18.48 5.01
C ILE A 6 12.46 -18.57 3.48
N ASN A 7 13.59 -18.56 2.77
CA ASN A 7 13.61 -18.67 1.31
C ASN A 7 13.09 -20.03 0.81
N LYS A 8 13.36 -21.12 1.52
CA LYS A 8 12.82 -22.45 1.21
C LYS A 8 11.32 -22.55 1.49
N ALA A 9 10.83 -21.97 2.59
CA ALA A 9 9.41 -21.93 2.92
C ALA A 9 8.61 -21.13 1.90
N TYR A 10 9.20 -20.05 1.36
CA TYR A 10 8.61 -19.25 0.28
C TYR A 10 8.49 -20.06 -1.03
N ALA A 11 9.50 -20.85 -1.39
CA ALA A 11 9.55 -21.59 -2.65
C ALA A 11 8.64 -22.86 -2.69
N ALA A 12 8.17 -23.35 -1.56
CA ALA A 12 7.74 -24.75 -1.43
C ALA A 12 6.25 -25.04 -1.65
N ASP A 13 5.33 -24.06 -1.82
CA ASP A 13 3.89 -24.41 -1.87
C ASP A 13 3.01 -23.41 -2.60
N SER A 14 2.18 -23.90 -3.53
CA SER A 14 1.09 -23.11 -4.11
C SER A 14 -0.17 -23.29 -3.25
N ARG A 15 -0.73 -22.19 -2.72
CA ARG A 15 -1.99 -22.22 -1.98
C ARG A 15 -3.16 -22.54 -2.90
N SER A 16 -4.14 -23.24 -2.40
CA SER A 16 -5.40 -23.49 -3.11
C SER A 16 -6.22 -22.20 -3.31
N LYS A 17 -6.10 -21.24 -2.40
CA LYS A 17 -6.69 -19.90 -2.49
C LYS A 17 -5.58 -18.84 -2.48
N PRO A 18 -5.62 -17.84 -3.38
CA PRO A 18 -4.66 -16.74 -3.35
C PRO A 18 -4.81 -15.91 -2.07
N MET A 19 -3.72 -15.33 -1.59
CA MET A 19 -3.76 -14.34 -0.51
C MET A 19 -4.64 -13.15 -0.91
N PRO A 20 -5.34 -12.53 0.04
CA PRO A 20 -6.01 -11.26 -0.22
C PRO A 20 -5.01 -10.18 -0.65
N VAL A 21 -5.51 -9.05 -1.14
CA VAL A 21 -4.73 -7.85 -1.37
C VAL A 21 -5.34 -6.68 -0.63
N LEU A 22 -4.51 -5.75 -0.17
CA LEU A 22 -4.94 -4.55 0.54
C LEU A 22 -4.42 -3.28 -0.12
N PHE A 23 -5.26 -2.27 -0.10
CA PHE A 23 -4.81 -0.88 -0.16
C PHE A 23 -5.05 -0.24 1.20
N LEU A 24 -4.03 0.37 1.79
CA LEU A 24 -4.09 0.98 3.11
C LEU A 24 -3.91 2.49 3.01
N GLY A 25 -4.91 3.23 3.46
CA GLY A 25 -4.80 4.66 3.67
C GLY A 25 -3.89 4.92 4.87
N HIS A 26 -2.59 5.15 4.65
CA HIS A 26 -1.63 5.24 5.75
C HIS A 26 -1.75 6.55 6.54
N GLY A 27 -2.19 7.64 5.89
CA GLY A 27 -2.41 8.93 6.54
C GLY A 27 -1.12 9.56 7.07
N SER A 28 -1.17 10.08 8.29
CA SER A 28 0.00 10.67 8.94
C SER A 28 1.00 9.60 9.40
N PRO A 29 2.34 9.85 9.31
CA PRO A 29 3.36 9.01 9.94
C PRO A 29 3.12 8.76 11.44
N MET A 30 2.42 9.68 12.13
CA MET A 30 2.04 9.53 13.53
C MET A 30 1.18 8.30 13.82
N ASN A 31 0.43 7.82 12.83
CA ASN A 31 -0.31 6.56 12.95
C ASN A 31 0.59 5.39 13.37
N ALA A 32 1.88 5.45 13.08
CA ALA A 32 2.81 4.41 13.54
C ALA A 32 2.87 4.24 15.07
N ILE A 33 2.69 5.31 15.83
CA ILE A 33 2.82 5.31 17.31
C ILE A 33 1.51 5.64 18.03
N GLU A 34 0.47 6.02 17.31
CA GLU A 34 -0.83 6.35 17.89
C GLU A 34 -1.75 5.13 17.99
N ASP A 35 -2.59 5.12 19.02
CA ASP A 35 -3.69 4.18 19.16
C ASP A 35 -5.02 4.89 18.85
N ASN A 36 -5.45 4.81 17.61
CA ASN A 36 -6.69 5.39 17.13
C ASN A 36 -7.55 4.33 16.39
N GLU A 37 -8.72 4.71 15.91
CA GLU A 37 -9.62 3.77 15.21
C GLU A 37 -8.95 3.15 13.96
N PHE A 38 -8.15 3.91 13.22
CA PHE A 38 -7.50 3.45 12.00
C PHE A 38 -6.44 2.39 12.29
N THR A 39 -5.60 2.65 13.28
CA THR A 39 -4.53 1.72 13.68
C THR A 39 -5.08 0.46 14.35
N ARG A 40 -6.21 0.55 15.07
CA ARG A 40 -6.92 -0.63 15.59
C ARG A 40 -7.44 -1.50 14.45
N ASN A 41 -8.01 -0.91 13.41
CA ASN A 41 -8.47 -1.65 12.24
C ASN A 41 -7.30 -2.32 11.49
N PHE A 42 -6.14 -1.67 11.35
CA PHE A 42 -4.95 -2.34 10.77
C PHE A 42 -4.57 -3.61 11.57
N ARG A 43 -4.57 -3.54 12.91
CA ARG A 43 -4.32 -4.70 13.77
C ARG A 43 -5.36 -5.80 13.57
N ASP A 44 -6.63 -5.44 13.46
CA ASP A 44 -7.70 -6.42 13.29
C ASP A 44 -7.66 -7.10 11.93
N PHE A 45 -7.35 -6.37 10.85
CA PHE A 45 -7.11 -6.98 9.54
C PHE A 45 -5.89 -7.89 9.54
N GLY A 46 -4.80 -7.53 10.24
CA GLY A 46 -3.64 -8.42 10.41
C GLY A 46 -4.00 -9.76 11.05
N LYS A 47 -4.97 -9.78 11.98
CA LYS A 47 -5.48 -11.02 12.62
C LYS A 47 -6.45 -11.80 11.73
N ARG A 48 -7.24 -11.12 10.88
CA ARG A 48 -8.21 -11.76 9.95
C ARG A 48 -7.52 -12.49 8.81
N ILE A 49 -6.36 -11.99 8.39
CA ILE A 49 -5.62 -12.54 7.25
C ILE A 49 -4.78 -13.72 7.73
N GLU A 50 -4.86 -14.83 6.99
CA GLU A 50 -3.94 -15.95 7.22
C GLU A 50 -2.50 -15.44 7.11
N ARG A 51 -1.64 -15.86 8.07
CA ARG A 51 -0.27 -15.38 8.13
C ARG A 51 0.45 -15.55 6.78
N PRO A 52 0.93 -14.45 6.16
CA PRO A 52 1.64 -14.54 4.90
C PRO A 52 3.05 -15.10 5.09
N LYS A 53 3.58 -15.69 4.03
CA LYS A 53 4.98 -16.12 3.96
C LYS A 53 5.92 -14.93 3.77
N ALA A 54 5.46 -13.90 3.07
CA ALA A 54 6.16 -12.64 2.83
C ALA A 54 5.17 -11.55 2.44
N ILE A 55 5.60 -10.30 2.50
CA ILE A 55 4.82 -9.12 2.12
C ILE A 55 5.54 -8.39 0.98
N LEU A 56 4.80 -8.05 -0.08
CA LEU A 56 5.23 -7.09 -1.10
C LEU A 56 4.45 -5.79 -0.88
N CYS A 57 5.14 -4.70 -0.54
CA CYS A 57 4.53 -3.40 -0.33
C CYS A 57 4.85 -2.44 -1.48
N ILE A 58 3.83 -1.87 -2.10
CA ILE A 58 3.94 -0.77 -3.06
C ILE A 58 3.62 0.51 -2.30
N SER A 59 4.66 1.31 -1.99
CA SER A 59 4.50 2.54 -1.21
C SER A 59 4.49 3.78 -2.09
N ALA A 60 3.63 4.74 -1.74
CA ALA A 60 3.59 6.07 -2.33
C ALA A 60 4.91 6.86 -2.19
N HIS A 61 5.76 6.49 -1.23
CA HIS A 61 6.96 7.23 -0.84
C HIS A 61 8.22 6.83 -1.59
N TRP A 62 8.17 5.76 -2.37
CA TRP A 62 9.30 5.35 -3.19
C TRP A 62 9.02 5.52 -4.68
N GLU A 63 9.38 6.68 -5.20
CA GLU A 63 9.28 7.02 -6.61
C GLU A 63 10.65 6.92 -7.28
N THR A 64 10.72 6.28 -8.44
CA THR A 64 11.94 6.08 -9.22
C THR A 64 11.69 6.32 -10.71
N ARG A 65 12.76 6.46 -11.47
CA ARG A 65 12.71 6.30 -12.93
C ARG A 65 12.87 4.82 -13.25
N GLY A 66 11.85 4.21 -13.82
CA GLY A 66 11.74 2.75 -13.94
C GLY A 66 11.17 2.11 -12.66
N THR A 67 10.93 0.81 -12.70
CA THR A 67 10.40 0.05 -11.57
C THR A 67 11.52 -0.66 -10.84
N HIS A 68 11.60 -0.50 -9.53
CA HIS A 68 12.62 -1.10 -8.67
C HIS A 68 11.97 -1.94 -7.58
N VAL A 69 12.70 -2.95 -7.10
CA VAL A 69 12.31 -3.80 -5.97
C VAL A 69 13.48 -3.91 -4.99
N THR A 70 13.22 -3.76 -3.68
CA THR A 70 14.26 -3.94 -2.66
C THR A 70 14.68 -5.40 -2.59
N ALA A 71 16.01 -5.65 -2.60
CA ALA A 71 16.57 -7.01 -2.66
C ALA A 71 17.56 -7.34 -1.54
N MET A 72 17.65 -6.51 -0.50
CA MET A 72 18.52 -6.74 0.64
C MET A 72 17.89 -7.69 1.66
N GLU A 73 18.74 -8.39 2.41
CA GLU A 73 18.29 -9.31 3.48
C GLU A 73 17.81 -8.58 4.73
N HIS A 74 18.35 -7.39 4.98
CA HIS A 74 18.04 -6.57 6.16
C HIS A 74 17.78 -5.12 5.72
N PRO A 75 16.58 -4.81 5.21
CA PRO A 75 16.24 -3.45 4.82
C PRO A 75 16.17 -2.55 6.06
N PRO A 76 16.83 -1.36 6.05
CA PRO A 76 16.71 -0.42 7.15
C PRO A 76 15.31 0.20 7.21
N THR A 77 14.88 0.60 8.41
CA THR A 77 13.72 1.48 8.59
C THR A 77 14.09 2.87 8.11
N ILE A 78 13.34 3.43 7.16
CA ILE A 78 13.57 4.77 6.61
C ILE A 78 12.58 5.76 7.23
N HIS A 79 13.10 6.87 7.76
CA HIS A 79 12.33 7.99 8.28
C HIS A 79 12.29 9.13 7.26
N ASP A 80 11.49 8.93 6.20
CA ASP A 80 11.36 9.80 5.03
C ASP A 80 10.38 10.97 5.26
N PHE A 81 10.36 11.51 6.46
CA PHE A 81 9.50 12.61 6.89
C PHE A 81 10.30 13.62 7.76
N GLY A 82 9.69 14.78 8.01
CA GLY A 82 10.31 15.82 8.86
C GLY A 82 9.29 16.54 9.72
N GLY A 83 9.76 17.16 10.82
CA GLY A 83 8.92 18.00 11.67
C GLY A 83 8.03 17.25 12.68
N PHE A 84 8.29 15.97 12.93
CA PHE A 84 7.52 15.14 13.85
C PHE A 84 8.22 15.00 15.22
N PRO A 85 7.50 14.54 16.27
CA PRO A 85 8.09 14.26 17.59
C PRO A 85 9.22 13.23 17.51
N ARG A 86 10.22 13.38 18.41
CA ARG A 86 11.38 12.48 18.49
C ARG A 86 11.00 11.01 18.57
N ALA A 87 9.96 10.67 19.32
CA ALA A 87 9.48 9.31 19.49
C ALA A 87 9.19 8.58 18.16
N LEU A 88 8.79 9.33 17.12
CA LEU A 88 8.55 8.74 15.80
C LEU A 88 9.84 8.37 15.06
N TYR A 89 10.92 9.16 15.25
CA TYR A 89 12.25 8.86 14.68
C TYR A 89 12.97 7.72 15.39
N GLU A 90 12.51 7.35 16.59
CA GLU A 90 13.06 6.22 17.37
C GLU A 90 12.35 4.89 17.04
N VAL A 91 11.35 4.91 16.16
CA VAL A 91 10.66 3.69 15.72
C VAL A 91 11.55 2.89 14.77
N GLU A 92 11.79 1.63 15.13
CA GLU A 92 12.42 0.66 14.26
C GLU A 92 11.42 -0.46 13.92
N TYR A 93 11.42 -0.90 12.67
CA TYR A 93 10.67 -2.06 12.22
C TYR A 93 11.63 -3.02 11.48
N PRO A 94 12.38 -3.85 12.21
CA PRO A 94 13.49 -4.65 11.69
C PRO A 94 13.01 -5.94 10.99
N ALA A 95 11.97 -5.85 10.16
CA ALA A 95 11.52 -6.98 9.37
C ALA A 95 12.63 -7.43 8.41
N PRO A 96 12.86 -8.75 8.24
CA PRO A 96 13.79 -9.22 7.25
C PRO A 96 13.30 -8.86 5.83
N GLY A 97 14.22 -8.73 4.91
CA GLY A 97 13.91 -8.70 3.48
C GLY A 97 13.86 -10.09 2.87
N SER A 98 13.61 -10.17 1.57
CA SER A 98 13.61 -11.43 0.81
C SER A 98 14.15 -11.23 -0.59
N PRO A 99 15.46 -11.46 -0.81
CA PRO A 99 16.05 -11.46 -2.16
C PRO A 99 15.33 -12.42 -3.12
N ALA A 100 14.84 -13.57 -2.60
CA ALA A 100 14.09 -14.54 -3.41
C ALA A 100 12.74 -13.96 -3.88
N LEU A 101 11.98 -13.27 -3.03
CA LEU A 101 10.76 -12.60 -3.43
C LEU A 101 11.04 -11.45 -4.40
N ALA A 102 12.14 -10.71 -4.20
CA ALA A 102 12.54 -9.64 -5.11
C ALA A 102 12.80 -10.18 -6.53
N GLU A 103 13.54 -11.28 -6.64
CA GLU A 103 13.79 -11.97 -7.92
C GLU A 103 12.48 -12.51 -8.54
N ASP A 104 11.60 -13.12 -7.73
CA ASP A 104 10.32 -13.61 -8.21
C ASP A 104 9.42 -12.47 -8.70
N THR A 105 9.41 -11.34 -7.99
CA THR A 105 8.67 -10.14 -8.40
C THR A 105 9.19 -9.63 -9.75
N ARG A 106 10.53 -9.51 -9.90
CA ARG A 106 11.16 -9.14 -11.17
C ARG A 106 10.79 -10.10 -12.30
N ASN A 107 10.86 -11.40 -12.03
CA ASN A 107 10.59 -12.43 -13.03
C ASN A 107 9.10 -12.51 -13.40
N GLN A 108 8.19 -12.12 -12.50
CA GLN A 108 6.75 -12.12 -12.73
C GLN A 108 6.32 -10.99 -13.66
N ILE A 109 6.93 -9.83 -13.54
CA ILE A 109 6.63 -8.65 -14.36
C ILE A 109 7.29 -8.81 -15.75
N LYS A 110 6.47 -8.74 -16.81
CA LYS A 110 6.89 -8.81 -18.22
C LYS A 110 6.69 -7.49 -18.96
N GLY A 111 5.76 -6.66 -18.48
CA GLY A 111 5.43 -5.37 -19.09
C GLY A 111 6.43 -4.26 -18.79
N ALA A 112 7.45 -4.52 -17.94
CA ALA A 112 8.47 -3.58 -17.57
C ALA A 112 9.78 -4.27 -17.24
N GLU A 113 10.89 -3.53 -17.39
CA GLU A 113 12.17 -3.92 -16.80
C GLU A 113 12.14 -3.55 -15.31
N VAL A 114 12.40 -4.53 -14.43
CA VAL A 114 12.44 -4.35 -12.98
C VAL A 114 13.88 -4.47 -12.48
N ALA A 115 14.39 -3.40 -11.88
CA ALA A 115 15.72 -3.38 -11.27
C ALA A 115 15.65 -3.81 -9.80
N LEU A 116 16.65 -4.56 -9.34
CA LEU A 116 16.83 -4.88 -7.94
C LEU A 116 17.63 -3.77 -7.25
N SER A 117 17.17 -3.32 -6.09
CA SER A 117 17.78 -2.23 -5.33
C SER A 117 18.25 -2.70 -3.95
N ASN A 118 19.47 -2.33 -3.60
CA ASN A 118 20.02 -2.47 -2.26
C ASN A 118 20.27 -1.09 -1.60
N GLN A 119 19.56 -0.05 -2.06
CA GLN A 119 19.75 1.33 -1.60
C GLN A 119 18.55 1.90 -0.87
N TRP A 120 17.34 1.32 -1.06
CA TRP A 120 16.13 1.70 -0.37
C TRP A 120 15.79 0.69 0.70
N GLY A 121 15.25 1.15 1.84
CA GLY A 121 14.77 0.27 2.91
C GLY A 121 13.24 0.17 2.95
N LEU A 122 12.68 0.14 4.16
CA LEU A 122 11.26 0.25 4.39
C LEU A 122 10.93 1.70 4.76
N ASP A 123 10.21 2.42 3.90
CA ASP A 123 9.76 3.79 4.17
C ASP A 123 8.53 3.82 5.10
N HIS A 124 8.16 5.03 5.58
CA HIS A 124 7.07 5.13 6.54
C HIS A 124 5.71 4.71 5.97
N GLY A 125 5.48 4.84 4.67
CA GLY A 125 4.27 4.33 4.03
C GLY A 125 4.15 2.81 4.18
N ALA A 126 5.26 2.09 4.21
CA ALA A 126 5.29 0.65 4.44
C ALA A 126 5.28 0.32 5.94
N TRP A 127 6.31 0.74 6.69
CA TRP A 127 6.47 0.24 8.06
C TRP A 127 5.41 0.79 9.03
N SER A 128 4.86 1.98 8.82
CA SER A 128 3.87 2.55 9.75
C SER A 128 2.58 1.74 9.82
N VAL A 129 2.18 1.10 8.70
CA VAL A 129 0.97 0.26 8.63
C VAL A 129 1.27 -1.21 8.91
N ILE A 130 2.37 -1.75 8.38
CA ILE A 130 2.72 -3.18 8.52
C ILE A 130 3.01 -3.52 9.99
N ARG A 131 3.65 -2.63 10.75
CA ARG A 131 3.93 -2.85 12.17
C ARG A 131 2.67 -3.03 13.03
N HIS A 132 1.54 -2.46 12.65
CA HIS A 132 0.27 -2.69 13.34
C HIS A 132 -0.32 -4.06 13.00
N MET A 133 -0.17 -4.49 11.76
CA MET A 133 -0.67 -5.79 11.31
C MET A 133 0.19 -6.95 11.85
N TYR A 134 1.51 -6.76 11.86
CA TYR A 134 2.51 -7.77 12.21
C TYR A 134 3.61 -7.18 13.10
N PRO A 135 3.31 -6.92 14.38
CA PRO A 135 4.21 -6.20 15.30
C PRO A 135 5.52 -6.95 15.60
N GLU A 136 5.54 -8.27 15.42
CA GLU A 136 6.74 -9.09 15.71
C GLU A 136 7.86 -8.88 14.67
N ALA A 137 7.61 -8.18 13.55
CA ALA A 137 8.55 -7.89 12.48
C ALA A 137 9.32 -9.13 11.97
N ASP A 138 8.67 -10.29 11.94
CA ASP A 138 9.27 -11.59 11.61
C ASP A 138 8.81 -12.16 10.26
N ILE A 139 7.97 -11.40 9.53
CA ILE A 139 7.55 -11.68 8.16
C ILE A 139 8.44 -10.88 7.22
N PRO A 140 9.06 -11.53 6.20
CA PRO A 140 9.87 -10.80 5.22
C PRO A 140 9.05 -9.73 4.48
N VAL A 141 9.63 -8.54 4.34
CA VAL A 141 9.03 -7.42 3.61
C VAL A 141 9.95 -6.98 2.48
N VAL A 142 9.37 -6.89 1.30
CA VAL A 142 9.99 -6.33 0.09
C VAL A 142 9.17 -5.14 -0.36
N GLN A 143 9.83 -4.05 -0.73
CA GLN A 143 9.16 -2.89 -1.30
C GLN A 143 9.35 -2.80 -2.81
N MET A 144 8.33 -2.30 -3.51
CA MET A 144 8.36 -2.01 -4.93
C MET A 144 8.07 -0.52 -5.15
N SER A 145 8.88 0.12 -6.00
CA SER A 145 8.75 1.54 -6.31
C SER A 145 7.66 1.82 -7.34
N LEU A 146 7.23 3.09 -7.37
CA LEU A 146 6.41 3.67 -8.43
C LEU A 146 7.33 4.26 -9.51
N ASP A 147 7.09 3.94 -10.79
CA ASP A 147 7.76 4.64 -11.90
C ASP A 147 7.05 5.98 -12.16
N HIS A 148 7.61 7.07 -11.63
CA HIS A 148 7.06 8.42 -11.77
C HIS A 148 6.99 8.94 -13.22
N THR A 149 7.58 8.23 -14.18
CA THR A 149 7.54 8.59 -15.60
C THR A 149 6.31 8.01 -16.32
N LYS A 150 5.52 7.17 -15.64
CA LYS A 150 4.40 6.44 -16.19
C LYS A 150 3.06 6.93 -15.64
N GLY A 151 2.02 6.78 -16.45
CA GLY A 151 0.66 7.13 -16.04
C GLY A 151 -0.08 5.97 -15.36
N SER A 152 -1.26 6.28 -14.84
CA SER A 152 -2.11 5.38 -14.05
C SER A 152 -2.33 4.00 -14.68
N ARG A 153 -2.57 3.95 -15.99
CA ARG A 153 -2.78 2.68 -16.73
C ARG A 153 -1.60 1.71 -16.59
N TYR A 154 -0.38 2.20 -16.67
CA TYR A 154 0.81 1.37 -16.52
C TYR A 154 0.85 0.67 -15.16
N HIS A 155 0.60 1.39 -14.07
CA HIS A 155 0.60 0.83 -12.71
C HIS A 155 -0.51 -0.21 -12.52
N TYR A 156 -1.69 0.03 -13.09
CA TYR A 156 -2.79 -0.94 -13.10
C TYR A 156 -2.43 -2.25 -13.85
N GLU A 157 -1.79 -2.13 -15.02
CA GLU A 157 -1.39 -3.30 -15.79
C GLU A 157 -0.28 -4.11 -15.08
N LEU A 158 0.70 -3.44 -14.46
CA LEU A 158 1.69 -4.15 -13.63
C LEU A 158 1.06 -4.87 -12.45
N GLY A 159 0.02 -4.30 -11.85
CA GLY A 159 -0.74 -4.97 -10.79
C GLY A 159 -1.28 -6.33 -11.24
N LYS A 160 -1.80 -6.45 -12.46
CA LYS A 160 -2.29 -7.74 -12.99
C LYS A 160 -1.19 -8.80 -13.04
N GLU A 161 0.03 -8.39 -13.37
CA GLU A 161 1.16 -9.32 -13.49
C GLU A 161 1.62 -9.85 -12.12
N LEU A 162 1.43 -9.08 -11.03
CA LEU A 162 1.78 -9.48 -9.68
C LEU A 162 0.84 -10.54 -9.08
N ASN A 163 -0.33 -10.76 -9.69
CA ASN A 163 -1.38 -11.61 -9.12
C ASN A 163 -0.91 -13.05 -8.79
N ALA A 164 0.02 -13.61 -9.57
CA ALA A 164 0.53 -14.95 -9.33
C ALA A 164 1.33 -15.10 -8.01
N LEU A 165 1.89 -14.02 -7.46
CA LEU A 165 2.59 -14.05 -6.18
C LEU A 165 1.65 -14.39 -5.02
N ARG A 166 0.38 -14.04 -5.13
CA ARG A 166 -0.64 -14.29 -4.11
C ARG A 166 -0.84 -15.80 -3.85
N THR A 167 -0.79 -16.63 -4.89
CA THR A 167 -0.90 -18.10 -4.75
C THR A 167 0.33 -18.71 -4.09
N ARG A 168 1.44 -17.98 -4.01
CA ARG A 168 2.66 -18.39 -3.30
C ARG A 168 2.69 -17.97 -1.83
N GLY A 169 1.59 -17.38 -1.34
CA GLY A 169 1.48 -16.91 0.05
C GLY A 169 2.05 -15.51 0.29
N VAL A 170 2.22 -14.71 -0.77
CA VAL A 170 2.62 -13.31 -0.64
C VAL A 170 1.40 -12.44 -0.43
N LEU A 171 1.39 -11.68 0.66
CA LEU A 171 0.43 -10.61 0.89
C LEU A 171 0.92 -9.35 0.15
N ILE A 172 0.10 -8.82 -0.74
CA ILE A 172 0.43 -7.59 -1.45
C ILE A 172 -0.33 -6.42 -0.84
N ILE A 173 0.40 -5.37 -0.49
CA ILE A 173 -0.12 -4.16 0.14
C ILE A 173 0.24 -2.97 -0.72
N GLY A 174 -0.76 -2.23 -1.19
CA GLY A 174 -0.60 -0.87 -1.68
C GLY A 174 -0.75 0.11 -0.52
N SER A 175 0.19 0.98 -0.29
CA SER A 175 0.14 2.00 0.77
C SER A 175 0.15 3.40 0.18
N GLY A 176 -0.91 4.15 0.44
CA GLY A 176 -1.14 5.48 -0.11
C GLY A 176 -2.38 6.14 0.50
N ASN A 177 -3.06 7.00 -0.25
CA ASN A 177 -4.31 7.62 0.16
C ASN A 177 -5.19 7.89 -1.07
N LEU A 178 -6.50 7.70 -0.92
CA LEU A 178 -7.48 7.95 -1.98
C LEU A 178 -7.59 9.45 -2.30
N VAL A 179 -7.59 10.26 -1.25
CA VAL A 179 -7.52 11.72 -1.28
C VAL A 179 -6.29 12.14 -0.52
N HIS A 180 -5.40 12.92 -1.16
CA HIS A 180 -4.15 13.36 -0.54
C HIS A 180 -3.74 14.75 -1.05
N ASN A 181 -4.12 15.80 -0.32
CA ASN A 181 -3.73 17.18 -0.67
C ASN A 181 -3.15 17.90 0.55
N LEU A 182 -1.84 17.74 0.76
CA LEU A 182 -1.14 18.36 1.89
C LEU A 182 -1.17 19.89 1.88
N ARG A 183 -1.40 20.52 0.71
CA ARG A 183 -1.49 21.99 0.60
C ARG A 183 -2.77 22.55 1.22
N MET A 184 -3.76 21.70 1.42
CA MET A 184 -5.09 22.08 1.93
C MET A 184 -5.41 21.46 3.29
N VAL A 185 -4.42 20.84 3.95
CA VAL A 185 -4.63 20.17 5.25
C VAL A 185 -5.00 21.20 6.32
N ALA A 186 -6.12 20.96 6.99
CA ALA A 186 -6.50 21.61 8.23
C ALA A 186 -5.80 20.88 9.40
N TRP A 187 -4.60 21.33 9.76
CA TRP A 187 -3.71 20.67 10.72
C TRP A 187 -4.32 20.51 12.11
N ASP A 188 -5.23 21.42 12.48
CA ASP A 188 -6.00 21.40 13.73
C ASP A 188 -7.09 20.33 13.77
N ARG A 189 -7.33 19.61 12.67
CA ARG A 189 -8.37 18.57 12.52
C ARG A 189 -7.84 17.21 12.11
N LEU A 190 -6.53 16.99 12.16
CA LEU A 190 -5.94 15.68 11.79
C LEU A 190 -6.47 14.55 12.70
N ASP A 191 -6.72 14.83 13.97
CA ASP A 191 -7.24 13.87 14.93
C ASP A 191 -8.78 13.81 14.97
N THR A 192 -9.45 14.42 13.97
CA THR A 192 -10.92 14.47 13.88
C THR A 192 -11.40 13.69 12.66
N PRO A 193 -11.72 12.41 12.82
CA PRO A 193 -12.27 11.59 11.73
C PRO A 193 -13.59 12.16 11.20
N GLY A 194 -13.76 12.16 9.87
CA GLY A 194 -14.93 12.73 9.20
C GLY A 194 -14.90 14.25 9.07
N SER A 195 -13.73 14.87 9.21
CA SER A 195 -13.55 16.34 9.08
C SER A 195 -13.21 16.78 7.64
N GLY A 196 -13.63 16.03 6.62
CA GLY A 196 -13.36 16.34 5.22
C GLY A 196 -13.99 17.65 4.75
N PHE A 197 -13.31 18.36 3.85
CA PHE A 197 -13.95 19.41 3.07
C PHE A 197 -14.97 18.81 2.09
N ASP A 198 -16.00 19.54 1.71
CA ASP A 198 -17.06 19.04 0.84
C ASP A 198 -16.52 18.39 -0.44
N TRP A 199 -15.56 19.03 -1.11
CA TRP A 199 -14.95 18.47 -2.32
C TRP A 199 -14.17 17.16 -2.06
N ALA A 200 -13.56 17.01 -0.89
CA ALA A 200 -12.82 15.81 -0.51
C ALA A 200 -13.76 14.65 -0.20
N GLU A 201 -14.85 14.92 0.52
CA GLU A 201 -15.91 13.95 0.80
C GLU A 201 -16.62 13.50 -0.49
N GLU A 202 -16.93 14.43 -1.38
CA GLU A 202 -17.55 14.12 -2.67
C GLU A 202 -16.62 13.28 -3.56
N ALA A 203 -15.31 13.63 -3.63
CA ALA A 203 -14.33 12.86 -4.39
C ALA A 203 -14.18 11.45 -3.82
N ARG A 204 -14.03 11.32 -2.50
CA ARG A 204 -13.93 10.03 -1.80
C ARG A 204 -15.19 9.18 -2.05
N SER A 205 -16.37 9.75 -1.86
CA SER A 205 -17.65 9.05 -2.05
C SER A 205 -17.81 8.56 -3.49
N THR A 206 -17.45 9.37 -4.46
CA THR A 206 -17.51 8.98 -5.88
C THR A 206 -16.51 7.86 -6.20
N MET A 207 -15.27 7.95 -5.70
CA MET A 207 -14.28 6.89 -5.88
C MET A 207 -14.72 5.58 -5.20
N ASN A 208 -15.33 5.66 -4.02
CA ASN A 208 -15.91 4.48 -3.33
C ASN A 208 -17.01 3.81 -4.17
N GLN A 209 -17.89 4.60 -4.81
CA GLN A 209 -18.88 4.04 -5.74
C GLN A 209 -18.22 3.32 -6.91
N TRP A 210 -17.18 3.90 -7.52
CA TRP A 210 -16.45 3.24 -8.61
C TRP A 210 -15.76 1.96 -8.15
N LEU A 211 -15.18 1.94 -6.94
CA LEU A 211 -14.57 0.75 -6.34
C LEU A 211 -15.59 -0.38 -6.16
N GLN A 212 -16.74 -0.06 -5.58
CA GLN A 212 -17.82 -1.03 -5.34
C GLN A 212 -18.44 -1.56 -6.63
N GLN A 213 -18.58 -0.69 -7.64
CA GLN A 213 -19.09 -1.06 -8.97
C GLN A 213 -18.06 -1.79 -9.85
N GLY A 214 -16.79 -1.87 -9.43
CA GLY A 214 -15.71 -2.39 -10.24
C GLY A 214 -15.38 -1.52 -11.46
N ASN A 215 -15.72 -0.23 -11.41
CA ASN A 215 -15.45 0.72 -12.48
C ASN A 215 -13.99 1.20 -12.42
N HIS A 216 -13.06 0.29 -12.70
CA HIS A 216 -11.63 0.57 -12.68
C HIS A 216 -11.23 1.60 -13.73
N GLU A 217 -11.95 1.69 -14.86
CA GLU A 217 -11.67 2.67 -15.91
C GLU A 217 -11.84 4.12 -15.43
N ALA A 218 -12.86 4.40 -14.62
CA ALA A 218 -13.05 5.72 -14.03
C ALA A 218 -11.90 6.07 -13.08
N LEU A 219 -11.44 5.12 -12.27
CA LEU A 219 -10.30 5.29 -11.35
C LEU A 219 -8.98 5.50 -12.09
N ILE A 220 -8.72 4.74 -13.15
CA ILE A 220 -7.51 4.89 -13.98
C ILE A 220 -7.48 6.25 -14.69
N ASN A 221 -8.65 6.76 -15.09
CA ASN A 221 -8.79 8.04 -15.79
C ASN A 221 -9.33 9.15 -14.86
N TYR A 222 -9.01 9.11 -13.56
CA TYR A 222 -9.48 10.10 -12.59
C TYR A 222 -9.17 11.55 -12.98
N ASP A 223 -8.02 11.77 -13.63
CA ASP A 223 -7.54 13.07 -14.08
C ASP A 223 -8.39 13.71 -15.21
N LYS A 224 -9.17 12.87 -15.91
CA LYS A 224 -10.12 13.26 -16.96
C LYS A 224 -11.53 13.50 -16.45
N GLN A 225 -11.76 13.24 -15.17
CA GLN A 225 -13.03 13.51 -14.50
C GLN A 225 -13.14 15.01 -14.15
N ASP A 226 -14.04 15.37 -13.28
CA ASP A 226 -14.23 16.77 -12.89
C ASP A 226 -13.09 17.34 -12.02
N ALA A 227 -13.16 18.64 -11.72
CA ALA A 227 -12.11 19.37 -11.04
C ALA A 227 -11.82 18.86 -9.61
N ARG A 228 -12.79 18.20 -8.95
CA ARG A 228 -12.62 17.66 -7.58
C ARG A 228 -11.49 16.65 -7.51
N PHE A 229 -11.34 15.82 -8.56
CA PHE A 229 -10.28 14.79 -8.59
C PHE A 229 -8.89 15.39 -8.73
N ARG A 230 -8.74 16.56 -9.37
CA ARG A 230 -7.47 17.28 -9.39
C ARG A 230 -7.14 17.93 -8.05
N LEU A 231 -8.15 18.25 -7.24
CA LEU A 231 -7.96 18.68 -5.84
C LEU A 231 -7.64 17.50 -4.94
N ALA A 232 -8.35 16.38 -5.13
CA ALA A 232 -8.17 15.16 -4.33
C ALA A 232 -6.82 14.51 -4.57
N ILE A 233 -6.32 14.54 -5.81
CA ILE A 233 -5.10 13.87 -6.26
C ILE A 233 -4.26 14.91 -7.05
N PRO A 234 -3.66 15.91 -6.37
CA PRO A 234 -2.85 16.94 -7.03
C PRO A 234 -1.56 16.36 -7.65
N THR A 235 -1.06 15.28 -7.07
CA THR A 235 0.05 14.46 -7.55
C THR A 235 -0.32 12.98 -7.37
N PRO A 236 0.07 12.08 -8.30
CA PRO A 236 -0.53 10.74 -8.37
C PRO A 236 0.02 9.72 -7.38
N GLU A 237 1.20 9.96 -6.78
CA GLU A 237 1.98 8.95 -6.04
C GLU A 237 1.19 8.26 -4.91
N HIS A 238 0.35 8.99 -4.16
CA HIS A 238 -0.46 8.40 -3.09
C HIS A 238 -1.66 7.60 -3.61
N PHE A 239 -2.10 7.87 -4.83
CA PHE A 239 -3.21 7.15 -5.46
C PHE A 239 -2.76 5.91 -6.24
N LEU A 240 -1.56 5.93 -6.84
CA LEU A 240 -1.08 4.85 -7.71
C LEU A 240 -1.02 3.47 -7.05
N PRO A 241 -0.66 3.30 -5.75
CA PRO A 241 -0.67 1.99 -5.10
C PRO A 241 -2.04 1.29 -5.12
N LEU A 242 -3.15 2.06 -5.10
CA LEU A 242 -4.49 1.50 -5.27
C LEU A 242 -4.65 0.80 -6.63
N LEU A 243 -4.10 1.37 -7.69
CA LEU A 243 -4.25 0.82 -9.04
C LEU A 243 -3.56 -0.54 -9.19
N TYR A 244 -2.43 -0.76 -8.52
CA TYR A 244 -1.82 -2.08 -8.43
C TYR A 244 -2.76 -3.09 -7.77
N VAL A 245 -3.35 -2.72 -6.64
CA VAL A 245 -4.29 -3.56 -5.89
C VAL A 245 -5.51 -3.91 -6.75
N LEU A 246 -6.08 -2.94 -7.43
CA LEU A 246 -7.25 -3.15 -8.32
C LEU A 246 -6.90 -4.02 -9.55
N GLY A 247 -5.68 -3.91 -10.07
CA GLY A 247 -5.21 -4.74 -11.17
C GLY A 247 -5.22 -6.24 -10.83
N MET A 248 -5.05 -6.58 -9.55
CA MET A 248 -5.03 -7.96 -9.05
C MET A 248 -6.42 -8.53 -8.75
N ARG A 249 -7.48 -7.70 -8.73
CA ARG A 249 -8.83 -8.16 -8.37
C ARG A 249 -9.36 -9.18 -9.36
N GLY A 250 -9.62 -10.39 -8.86
CA GLY A 250 -10.29 -11.46 -9.61
C GLY A 250 -11.82 -11.25 -9.68
N LYS A 251 -12.45 -11.89 -10.67
CA LYS A 251 -13.91 -11.74 -10.91
C LYS A 251 -14.80 -12.22 -9.76
N GLN A 252 -14.31 -13.15 -8.95
CA GLN A 252 -15.05 -13.77 -7.84
C GLN A 252 -14.65 -13.18 -6.48
N GLU A 253 -13.79 -12.18 -6.47
CA GLU A 253 -13.33 -11.54 -5.24
C GLU A 253 -14.22 -10.38 -4.85
N GLU A 254 -14.53 -10.33 -3.56
CA GLU A 254 -15.25 -9.25 -2.92
C GLU A 254 -14.32 -8.09 -2.59
N LEU A 255 -14.88 -6.89 -2.51
CA LEU A 255 -14.19 -5.68 -2.11
C LEU A 255 -14.90 -5.09 -0.90
N GLU A 256 -14.18 -5.01 0.21
CA GLU A 256 -14.60 -4.39 1.47
C GLU A 256 -13.85 -3.06 1.63
N LEU A 257 -14.58 -2.00 1.99
CA LEU A 257 -14.00 -0.71 2.39
C LEU A 257 -13.94 -0.64 3.91
N PHE A 258 -12.82 -0.15 4.44
CA PHE A 258 -12.66 0.11 5.86
C PHE A 258 -11.84 1.38 6.08
N ASN A 259 -11.78 1.88 7.31
CA ASN A 259 -11.18 3.18 7.61
C ASN A 259 -11.72 4.32 6.73
N ASP A 260 -12.94 4.18 6.22
CA ASP A 260 -13.51 5.04 5.18
C ASP A 260 -13.95 6.40 5.72
N LYS A 261 -12.96 7.19 6.13
CA LYS A 261 -13.15 8.55 6.66
C LYS A 261 -12.06 9.48 6.13
N THR A 262 -12.39 10.76 6.08
CA THR A 262 -11.41 11.83 5.86
C THR A 262 -10.91 12.39 7.19
N ILE A 263 -9.70 12.92 7.19
CA ILE A 263 -9.07 13.65 8.29
C ILE A 263 -8.42 14.91 7.76
N GLY A 264 -8.26 15.93 8.62
CA GLY A 264 -7.57 17.16 8.25
C GLY A 264 -8.14 17.87 7.02
N GLY A 265 -9.41 17.68 6.69
CA GLY A 265 -10.08 18.30 5.56
C GLY A 265 -9.79 17.69 4.20
N SER A 266 -8.58 17.20 3.95
CA SER A 266 -8.08 16.86 2.61
C SER A 266 -7.27 15.57 2.51
N LEU A 267 -7.37 14.69 3.51
CA LEU A 267 -6.74 13.36 3.51
C LEU A 267 -7.81 12.28 3.72
N SER A 268 -7.73 11.16 3.02
CA SER A 268 -8.62 10.01 3.20
C SER A 268 -7.87 8.82 3.78
N MET A 269 -8.41 8.25 4.85
CA MET A 269 -7.93 7.00 5.45
C MET A 269 -8.54 5.77 4.79
N THR A 270 -9.42 5.96 3.78
CA THR A 270 -10.10 4.87 3.07
C THR A 270 -9.13 3.78 2.68
N SER A 271 -9.42 2.58 3.14
CA SER A 271 -8.66 1.38 2.87
C SER A 271 -9.53 0.36 2.16
N VAL A 272 -8.91 -0.50 1.36
CA VAL A 272 -9.59 -1.50 0.53
C VAL A 272 -9.04 -2.88 0.85
N PHE A 273 -9.92 -3.83 1.05
CA PHE A 273 -9.61 -5.24 1.23
C PHE A 273 -10.28 -6.06 0.14
N ILE A 274 -9.50 -6.75 -0.68
CA ILE A 274 -9.99 -7.62 -1.75
C ILE A 274 -9.64 -9.06 -1.41
N HIS A 275 -10.65 -9.90 -1.33
CA HIS A 275 -10.50 -11.27 -0.86
C HIS A 275 -11.52 -12.22 -1.50
N HIS A 276 -11.25 -13.52 -1.42
CA HIS A 276 -12.26 -14.53 -1.71
C HIS A 276 -13.26 -14.61 -0.55
N PRO A 277 -14.57 -14.78 -0.84
CA PRO A 277 -15.60 -14.98 0.17
C PRO A 277 -15.38 -16.25 0.99
#